data_631754609c0d5ce0d30649a742232b47
#
_entry.id   631754609c0d5ce0d30649a742232b47
#
_cell.length_a   1.000
_cell.length_b   1.000
_cell.length_c   1.000
_cell.angle_alpha   90.00
_cell.angle_beta   90.00
_cell.angle_gamma   90.00
#
_symmetry.space_group_name_H-M   'P 1'
#
loop_
_entity.id
_entity.type
_entity.pdbx_description
1 polymer ?
#
loop_
_entity_poly.entity_id
_entity_poly.type
_entity_poly.pdbx_seq_one_letter_code
_entity_poly.pdbx_strand_id
1 'polypeptide(L)'
;MKVAIRDDDTSYFTKPKDLQRAYDFLNEDDCVSLSVVPYTVPVHRDDVFPYGKEIGMGYYDIAENTELLEYLKEKYKQEKVDILLHGYSHEYQLSENKWLAEMKWKSSGQLKEEIPKGKKHLEKLLGMNISVFVAPNNSIDKNDIQYDQ
;
A
#
# COMPACT_ATOMS: atom_id res chain seq x y z
N MET A 1 -28.72 -2.50 0.71
CA MET A 1 -27.57 -1.57 0.65
C MET A 1 -26.35 -2.42 0.34
N LYS A 2 -25.50 -1.99 -0.61
CA LYS A 2 -24.20 -2.66 -0.87
C LYS A 2 -23.11 -1.84 -0.19
N VAL A 3 -22.20 -2.48 0.53
CA VAL A 3 -21.06 -1.84 1.21
C VAL A 3 -19.79 -2.43 0.61
N ALA A 4 -18.83 -1.57 0.29
CA ALA A 4 -17.47 -1.96 -0.08
C ALA A 4 -16.52 -1.53 1.04
N ILE A 5 -15.64 -2.43 1.46
CA ILE A 5 -14.62 -2.16 2.47
C ILE A 5 -13.27 -2.10 1.77
N ARG A 6 -12.55 -1.01 1.97
CA ARG A 6 -11.16 -0.85 1.56
C ARG A 6 -10.34 -0.49 2.79
N ASP A 7 -9.22 -1.18 2.95
CA ASP A 7 -8.21 -0.88 3.96
C ASP A 7 -6.91 -0.50 3.26
N ASP A 8 -6.38 0.65 3.63
CA ASP A 8 -5.17 1.19 3.05
C ASP A 8 -3.94 0.87 3.94
N ASP A 9 -2.74 1.09 3.42
CA ASP A 9 -1.45 0.97 4.13
C ASP A 9 -0.98 -0.45 4.50
N THR A 10 -1.57 -1.51 3.91
CA THR A 10 -0.97 -2.86 4.03
C THR A 10 0.46 -2.83 3.49
N SER A 11 1.44 -3.18 4.31
CA SER A 11 2.85 -2.93 4.02
C SER A 11 3.78 -3.94 4.71
N TYR A 12 5.09 -3.78 4.53
CA TYR A 12 6.11 -4.58 5.22
C TYR A 12 5.83 -4.74 6.73
N PHE A 13 5.28 -3.73 7.40
CA PHE A 13 5.03 -3.74 8.84
C PHE A 13 3.72 -4.39 9.26
N THR A 14 2.85 -4.75 8.32
CA THR A 14 1.55 -5.34 8.61
C THR A 14 1.70 -6.79 9.07
N LYS A 15 1.06 -7.13 10.16
CA LYS A 15 1.03 -8.50 10.68
C LYS A 15 -0.27 -9.20 10.26
N PRO A 16 -0.22 -10.41 9.70
CA PRO A 16 -1.42 -11.15 9.29
C PRO A 16 -2.49 -11.26 10.37
N LYS A 17 -2.07 -11.48 11.61
CA LYS A 17 -3.00 -11.57 12.76
C LYS A 17 -3.79 -10.30 13.02
N ASP A 18 -3.23 -9.13 12.68
CA ASP A 18 -3.91 -7.86 12.88
C ASP A 18 -5.01 -7.68 11.81
N LEU A 19 -4.74 -8.08 10.56
CA LEU A 19 -5.74 -8.16 9.50
C LEU A 19 -6.85 -9.18 9.83
N GLN A 20 -6.48 -10.38 10.29
CA GLN A 20 -7.45 -11.39 10.73
C GLN A 20 -8.40 -10.82 11.79
N ARG A 21 -7.83 -10.18 12.82
CA ARG A 21 -8.59 -9.59 13.91
C ARG A 21 -9.47 -8.44 13.47
N ALA A 22 -8.98 -7.61 12.53
CA ALA A 22 -9.73 -6.48 12.00
C ALA A 22 -10.98 -6.91 11.23
N TYR A 23 -10.93 -8.08 10.57
CA TYR A 23 -11.99 -8.55 9.66
C TYR A 23 -12.69 -9.83 10.14
N ASP A 24 -12.51 -10.23 11.39
CA ASP A 24 -13.15 -11.41 12.01
C ASP A 24 -14.69 -11.33 12.03
N PHE A 25 -15.25 -10.14 11.91
CA PHE A 25 -16.71 -9.90 11.87
C PHE A 25 -17.36 -10.11 10.50
N LEU A 26 -16.57 -10.29 9.44
CA LEU A 26 -17.09 -10.44 8.07
C LEU A 26 -17.63 -11.84 7.84
N ASN A 27 -18.69 -11.94 7.01
CA ASN A 27 -19.26 -13.20 6.63
C ASN A 27 -18.42 -13.94 5.58
N GLU A 28 -18.81 -15.19 5.30
CA GLU A 28 -18.09 -16.01 4.31
C GLU A 28 -18.14 -15.45 2.89
N ASP A 29 -19.16 -14.66 2.54
CA ASP A 29 -19.32 -14.05 1.21
C ASP A 29 -18.73 -12.64 1.10
N ASP A 30 -18.18 -12.09 2.19
CA ASP A 30 -17.62 -10.76 2.20
C ASP A 30 -16.14 -10.76 1.73
N CYS A 31 -15.76 -9.70 0.99
CA CYS A 31 -14.41 -9.47 0.50
C CYS A 31 -13.92 -8.07 0.89
N VAL A 32 -12.65 -7.95 1.28
CA VAL A 32 -11.99 -6.68 1.61
C VAL A 32 -10.96 -6.35 0.55
N SER A 33 -10.97 -5.11 0.06
CA SER A 33 -9.91 -4.60 -0.79
C SER A 33 -8.76 -4.07 0.05
N LEU A 34 -7.60 -4.69 -0.04
CA LEU A 34 -6.38 -4.27 0.67
C LEU A 34 -5.48 -3.49 -0.29
N SER A 35 -5.21 -2.22 0.04
CA SER A 35 -4.29 -1.38 -0.71
C SER A 35 -2.87 -1.58 -0.18
N VAL A 36 -1.99 -2.13 -1.03
CA VAL A 36 -0.67 -2.66 -0.63
C VAL A 36 0.45 -1.77 -1.11
N VAL A 37 1.36 -1.40 -0.20
CA VAL A 37 2.56 -0.61 -0.47
C VAL A 37 3.74 -1.55 -0.74
N PRO A 38 4.35 -1.54 -1.95
CA PRO A 38 5.44 -2.47 -2.28
C PRO A 38 6.75 -2.21 -1.53
N TYR A 39 7.11 -0.94 -1.33
CA TYR A 39 8.38 -0.53 -0.68
C TYR A 39 8.11 0.55 0.35
N THR A 40 7.91 0.18 1.59
CA THR A 40 7.49 1.14 2.62
C THR A 40 8.67 1.95 3.14
N VAL A 41 8.53 3.27 3.20
CA VAL A 41 9.43 4.15 3.93
C VAL A 41 8.76 4.58 5.24
N PRO A 42 9.34 4.25 6.40
CA PRO A 42 8.77 4.64 7.68
C PRO A 42 8.71 6.15 7.84
N VAL A 43 7.60 6.65 8.36
CA VAL A 43 7.47 8.06 8.70
C VAL A 43 7.87 8.25 10.15
N HIS A 44 8.97 8.98 10.40
CA HIS A 44 9.38 9.34 11.76
C HIS A 44 8.56 10.53 12.30
N ARG A 45 7.28 10.30 12.43
CA ARG A 45 6.36 11.22 13.09
C ARG A 45 5.78 10.53 14.32
N ASP A 46 6.03 11.09 15.49
CA ASP A 46 5.58 10.53 16.77
C ASP A 46 4.04 10.39 16.86
N ASP A 47 3.31 11.17 16.05
CA ASP A 47 1.85 11.17 15.97
C ASP A 47 1.26 10.13 14.98
N VAL A 48 2.07 9.63 14.05
CA VAL A 48 1.61 8.71 12.98
C VAL A 48 2.18 7.31 13.13
N PHE A 49 3.40 7.18 13.69
CA PHE A 49 4.09 5.91 13.83
C PHE A 49 4.65 5.72 15.25
N PRO A 50 3.97 4.97 16.10
CA PRO A 50 4.48 4.65 17.44
C PRO A 50 5.75 3.78 17.43
N TYR A 51 6.15 3.24 16.29
CA TYR A 51 7.36 2.42 16.09
C TYR A 51 8.63 3.24 15.79
N GLY A 52 8.53 4.58 15.81
CA GLY A 52 9.40 5.50 15.09
C GLY A 52 10.86 5.57 15.48
N LYS A 53 11.30 5.08 16.64
CA LYS A 53 12.70 5.28 17.07
C LYS A 53 13.63 4.09 16.83
N GLU A 54 13.06 2.91 16.65
CA GLU A 54 13.85 1.67 16.49
C GLU A 54 13.96 1.21 15.04
N ILE A 55 13.16 1.81 14.13
CA ILE A 55 13.15 1.45 12.71
C ILE A 55 14.07 2.40 11.96
N GLY A 56 15.04 1.84 11.24
CA GLY A 56 15.98 2.60 10.41
C GLY A 56 15.27 3.33 9.25
N MET A 57 15.90 4.41 8.75
CA MET A 57 15.47 5.06 7.52
C MET A 57 15.79 4.17 6.31
N GLY A 58 14.90 4.14 5.33
CA GLY A 58 15.10 3.44 4.07
C GLY A 58 13.85 2.72 3.58
N TYR A 59 14.00 2.03 2.46
CA TYR A 59 12.92 1.24 1.88
C TYR A 59 12.87 -0.15 2.52
N TYR A 60 11.68 -0.53 2.97
CA TYR A 60 11.38 -1.86 3.46
C TYR A 60 10.56 -2.59 2.41
N ASP A 61 11.17 -3.57 1.77
CA ASP A 61 10.53 -4.36 0.72
C ASP A 61 9.53 -5.34 1.34
N ILE A 62 8.28 -5.32 0.89
CA ILE A 62 7.25 -6.26 1.34
C ILE A 62 7.64 -7.72 1.07
N ALA A 63 8.55 -7.97 0.12
CA ALA A 63 9.09 -9.31 -0.16
C ALA A 63 9.74 -9.97 1.06
N GLU A 64 10.25 -9.19 2.00
CA GLU A 64 10.87 -9.69 3.22
C GLU A 64 9.84 -10.10 4.31
N ASN A 65 8.57 -9.68 4.17
CA ASN A 65 7.49 -10.14 5.05
C ASN A 65 6.79 -11.36 4.43
N THR A 66 7.46 -12.49 4.48
CA THR A 66 7.00 -13.75 3.87
C THR A 66 5.68 -14.24 4.48
N GLU A 67 5.48 -14.05 5.78
CA GLU A 67 4.24 -14.42 6.48
C GLU A 67 3.03 -13.64 5.93
N LEU A 68 3.20 -12.33 5.69
CA LEU A 68 2.15 -11.51 5.08
C LEU A 68 1.86 -11.94 3.64
N LEU A 69 2.91 -12.19 2.84
CA LEU A 69 2.72 -12.61 1.45
C LEU A 69 1.98 -13.94 1.33
N GLU A 70 2.29 -14.91 2.19
CA GLU A 70 1.57 -16.18 2.24
C GLU A 70 0.10 -15.98 2.63
N TYR A 71 -0.15 -15.17 3.64
CA TYR A 71 -1.51 -14.81 4.07
C TYR A 71 -2.31 -14.14 2.93
N LEU A 72 -1.75 -13.13 2.27
CA LEU A 72 -2.41 -12.44 1.17
C LEU A 72 -2.73 -13.38 0.00
N LYS A 73 -1.80 -14.25 -0.38
CA LYS A 73 -2.02 -15.27 -1.42
C LYS A 73 -3.14 -16.23 -1.07
N GLU A 74 -3.15 -16.69 0.17
CA GLU A 74 -4.18 -17.61 0.65
C GLU A 74 -5.55 -16.96 0.64
N LYS A 75 -5.67 -15.76 1.21
CA LYS A 75 -6.94 -15.02 1.29
C LYS A 75 -7.46 -14.58 -0.09
N TYR A 76 -6.57 -14.22 -1.02
CA TYR A 76 -6.93 -13.94 -2.40
C TYR A 76 -7.51 -15.18 -3.10
N LYS A 77 -6.89 -16.36 -2.96
CA LYS A 77 -7.42 -17.63 -3.50
C LYS A 77 -8.78 -18.01 -2.92
N GLN A 78 -9.04 -17.62 -1.68
CA GLN A 78 -10.34 -17.82 -0.99
C GLN A 78 -11.37 -16.74 -1.35
N GLU A 79 -11.03 -15.78 -2.22
CA GLU A 79 -11.88 -14.64 -2.59
C GLU A 79 -12.27 -13.74 -1.39
N LYS A 80 -11.45 -13.76 -0.32
CA LYS A 80 -11.67 -12.96 0.90
C LYS A 80 -11.01 -11.60 0.85
N VAL A 81 -9.99 -11.44 0.04
CA VAL A 81 -9.33 -10.17 -0.20
C VAL A 81 -9.13 -9.92 -1.68
N ASP A 82 -9.22 -8.65 -2.06
CA ASP A 82 -8.74 -8.12 -3.34
C ASP A 82 -7.50 -7.25 -3.07
N ILE A 83 -6.55 -7.25 -3.99
CA ILE A 83 -5.27 -6.55 -3.82
C ILE A 83 -5.19 -5.37 -4.77
N LEU A 84 -4.96 -4.20 -4.20
CA LEU A 84 -4.81 -2.93 -4.90
C LEU A 84 -3.37 -2.41 -4.70
N LEU A 85 -2.85 -1.65 -5.66
CA LEU A 85 -1.56 -0.97 -5.51
C LEU A 85 -1.74 0.35 -4.75
N HIS A 86 -0.96 0.58 -3.68
CA HIS A 86 -0.99 1.80 -2.89
C HIS A 86 0.31 2.60 -2.97
N GLY A 87 0.43 3.42 -4.01
CA GLY A 87 1.66 4.14 -4.29
C GLY A 87 2.84 3.23 -4.62
N TYR A 88 4.05 3.74 -4.44
CA TYR A 88 5.29 3.01 -4.52
C TYR A 88 5.92 2.77 -3.15
N SER A 89 6.01 3.83 -2.33
CA SER A 89 6.70 3.79 -1.03
C SER A 89 5.92 4.41 0.12
N HIS A 90 4.81 5.07 -0.18
CA HIS A 90 4.05 5.85 0.79
C HIS A 90 4.91 6.86 1.55
N GLU A 91 5.95 7.36 0.91
CA GLU A 91 6.95 8.23 1.49
C GLU A 91 6.45 9.67 1.63
N TYR A 92 6.84 10.30 2.73
CA TYR A 92 6.57 11.71 2.96
C TYR A 92 7.85 12.53 2.88
N GLN A 93 7.74 13.74 2.34
CA GLN A 93 8.79 14.74 2.35
C GLN A 93 8.38 15.96 3.16
N LEU A 94 9.26 16.42 4.05
CA LEU A 94 9.07 17.67 4.77
C LEU A 94 9.53 18.83 3.87
N SER A 95 8.63 19.75 3.55
CA SER A 95 8.91 20.98 2.79
C SER A 95 8.24 22.16 3.48
N GLU A 96 8.98 23.22 3.77
CA GLU A 96 8.48 24.46 4.38
C GLU A 96 7.56 24.21 5.60
N ASN A 97 7.97 23.30 6.50
CA ASN A 97 7.21 22.86 7.68
C ASN A 97 5.87 22.15 7.37
N LYS A 98 5.70 21.65 6.14
CA LYS A 98 4.54 20.82 5.73
C LYS A 98 5.00 19.46 5.26
N TRP A 99 4.31 18.42 5.70
CA TRP A 99 4.50 17.08 5.18
C TRP A 99 3.75 16.93 3.86
N LEU A 100 4.47 16.61 2.80
CA LEU A 100 3.93 16.32 1.48
C LEU A 100 3.87 14.81 1.28
N ALA A 101 2.72 14.31 0.89
CA ALA A 101 2.52 12.91 0.53
C ALA A 101 3.25 12.57 -0.77
N GLU A 102 3.54 11.29 -0.99
CA GLU A 102 4.29 10.75 -2.12
C GLU A 102 3.91 11.37 -3.47
N MET A 103 2.61 11.39 -3.79
CA MET A 103 2.10 11.93 -5.05
C MET A 103 2.22 13.45 -5.19
N LYS A 104 2.59 14.18 -4.12
CA LYS A 104 2.71 15.64 -4.12
C LYS A 104 4.13 16.13 -4.28
N TRP A 105 5.12 15.37 -3.86
CA TRP A 105 6.50 15.81 -3.91
C TRP A 105 7.33 15.12 -4.99
N LYS A 106 6.99 13.88 -5.36
CA LYS A 106 7.66 13.20 -6.47
C LYS A 106 7.30 13.84 -7.80
N SER A 107 8.29 13.96 -8.67
CA SER A 107 8.07 14.43 -10.04
C SER A 107 7.25 13.43 -10.86
N SER A 108 6.53 13.90 -11.88
CA SER A 108 5.82 13.04 -12.85
C SER A 108 6.74 11.96 -13.46
N GLY A 109 8.01 12.28 -13.72
CA GLY A 109 8.99 11.31 -14.24
C GLY A 109 9.27 10.18 -13.27
N GLN A 110 9.47 10.51 -11.98
CA GLN A 110 9.67 9.51 -10.93
C GLN A 110 8.42 8.62 -10.77
N LEU A 111 7.23 9.21 -10.73
CA LEU A 111 5.99 8.46 -10.59
C LEU A 111 5.74 7.52 -11.77
N LYS A 112 6.02 7.97 -13.01
CA LYS A 112 5.91 7.15 -14.24
C LYS A 112 6.85 5.93 -14.23
N GLU A 113 7.97 6.01 -13.54
CA GLU A 113 8.91 4.89 -13.39
C GLU A 113 8.55 4.00 -12.20
N GLU A 114 8.30 4.60 -11.04
CA GLU A 114 8.15 3.88 -9.77
C GLU A 114 6.81 3.14 -9.66
N ILE A 115 5.68 3.74 -10.09
CA ILE A 115 4.38 3.10 -9.99
C ILE A 115 4.31 1.79 -10.77
N PRO A 116 4.71 1.74 -12.07
CA PRO A 116 4.76 0.46 -12.81
C PRO A 116 5.74 -0.55 -12.21
N LYS A 117 6.87 -0.08 -11.67
CA LYS A 117 7.86 -0.93 -10.99
C LYS A 117 7.27 -1.58 -9.73
N GLY A 118 6.60 -0.80 -8.89
CA GLY A 118 5.92 -1.31 -7.70
C GLY A 118 4.82 -2.30 -8.02
N LYS A 119 3.98 -1.98 -9.02
CA LYS A 119 2.95 -2.88 -9.54
C LYS A 119 3.54 -4.23 -9.96
N LYS A 120 4.53 -4.21 -10.86
CA LYS A 120 5.19 -5.42 -11.38
C LYS A 120 5.83 -6.26 -10.27
N HIS A 121 6.39 -5.59 -9.25
CA HIS A 121 6.97 -6.27 -8.10
C HIS A 121 5.91 -7.04 -7.31
N LEU A 122 4.80 -6.39 -6.93
CA LEU A 122 3.70 -7.05 -6.23
C LEU A 122 3.07 -8.17 -7.05
N GLU A 123 2.81 -7.95 -8.33
CA GLU A 123 2.26 -8.97 -9.24
C GLU A 123 3.14 -10.21 -9.29
N LYS A 124 4.46 -10.03 -9.36
CA LYS A 124 5.43 -11.14 -9.33
C LYS A 124 5.41 -11.87 -7.99
N LEU A 125 5.39 -11.15 -6.87
CA LEU A 125 5.41 -11.74 -5.53
C LEU A 125 4.13 -12.52 -5.23
N LEU A 126 2.98 -11.98 -5.62
CA LEU A 126 1.68 -12.53 -5.29
C LEU A 126 1.14 -13.50 -6.35
N GLY A 127 1.69 -13.48 -7.58
CA GLY A 127 1.27 -14.34 -8.68
C GLY A 127 -0.11 -13.99 -9.23
N MET A 128 -0.48 -12.70 -9.20
CA MET A 128 -1.78 -12.19 -9.65
C MET A 128 -1.62 -10.90 -10.44
N ASN A 129 -2.66 -10.48 -11.16
CA ASN A 129 -2.70 -9.18 -11.84
C ASN A 129 -3.35 -8.13 -10.93
N ILE A 130 -2.74 -6.94 -10.84
CA ILE A 130 -3.26 -5.81 -10.06
C ILE A 130 -3.75 -4.74 -11.05
N SER A 131 -5.03 -4.43 -11.03
CA SER A 131 -5.67 -3.51 -11.97
C SER A 131 -6.08 -2.17 -11.37
N VAL A 132 -6.03 -2.04 -10.05
CA VAL A 132 -6.48 -0.84 -9.35
C VAL A 132 -5.32 -0.18 -8.62
N PHE A 133 -5.21 1.14 -8.80
CA PHE A 133 -4.28 2.00 -8.08
C PHE A 133 -5.04 2.88 -7.09
N VAL A 134 -4.54 2.97 -5.88
CA VAL A 134 -5.03 3.85 -4.81
C VAL A 134 -3.91 4.81 -4.45
N ALA A 135 -4.17 6.10 -4.61
CA ALA A 135 -3.18 7.12 -4.28
C ALA A 135 -2.98 7.23 -2.76
N PRO A 136 -1.73 7.21 -2.26
CA PRO A 136 -1.43 7.50 -0.87
C PRO A 136 -2.09 8.79 -0.39
N ASN A 137 -2.66 8.76 0.82
CA ASN A 137 -3.39 9.89 1.41
C ASN A 137 -4.58 10.42 0.58
N ASN A 138 -5.12 9.62 -0.35
CA ASN A 138 -6.13 10.06 -1.30
C ASN A 138 -5.74 11.35 -2.05
N SER A 139 -4.45 11.57 -2.26
CA SER A 139 -3.88 12.80 -2.78
C SER A 139 -3.28 12.59 -4.16
N ILE A 140 -4.03 12.96 -5.21
CA ILE A 140 -3.59 12.99 -6.61
C ILE A 140 -3.63 14.42 -7.10
N ASP A 141 -2.61 14.86 -7.84
CA ASP A 141 -2.65 16.13 -8.56
C ASP A 141 -3.23 15.93 -9.96
N LYS A 142 -3.90 16.96 -10.50
CA LYS A 142 -4.46 16.89 -11.85
C LYS A 142 -3.41 16.63 -12.93
N ASN A 143 -2.17 17.01 -12.67
CA ASN A 143 -1.03 16.78 -13.56
C ASN A 143 -0.50 15.34 -13.55
N ASP A 144 -0.87 14.55 -12.53
CA ASP A 144 -0.43 13.16 -12.39
C ASP A 144 -1.32 12.18 -13.19
N ILE A 145 -2.47 12.66 -13.69
CA ILE A 145 -3.48 11.85 -14.39
C ILE A 145 -3.27 11.85 -15.91
N GLN A 146 -2.19 12.42 -16.44
CA GLN A 146 -1.87 12.30 -17.86
C GLN A 146 -1.39 10.88 -18.20
N TYR A 147 -2.36 9.96 -18.28
CA TYR A 147 -2.16 8.71 -19.00
C TYR A 147 -2.31 9.01 -20.50
N ASP A 148 -1.26 8.72 -21.25
CA ASP A 148 -1.36 8.64 -22.71
C ASP A 148 -2.45 7.61 -23.04
N GLN A 149 -3.47 8.08 -23.79
CA GLN A 149 -4.50 7.23 -24.39
C GLN A 149 -3.89 6.36 -25.48
#